data_cb81a126a6e2778e89a12a8b0cbb5349
#
_entry.id   cb81a126a6e2778e89a12a8b0cbb5349
#
_cell.length_a   1.000
_cell.length_b   1.000
_cell.length_c   1.000
_cell.angle_alpha   90.00
_cell.angle_beta   90.00
_cell.angle_gamma   90.00
#
_symmetry.space_group_name_H-M   'P 1'
#
loop_
_entity.id
_entity.type
_entity.pdbx_description
1 polymer ?
#
loop_
_entity_poly.entity_id
_entity_poly.type
_entity_poly.pdbx_seq_one_letter_code
_entity_poly.pdbx_strand_id
1 'polypeptide(L)'
;ADIVLLPGRAAFLPKTSTIVCSDIHLGKAATFRHAGMPIPEGSEQHDLKRLVNLIDVHKARRLLITGDLFHARSGCTPQVLEEFSKFCKQVQSSTSTDVVLVLGNHERSLGKKFQPYEIGISRCEQEIIEPPFHFVHDQTKHSNVQTGSFTIAGHVHPTITIKGTGRDRLTCRCFVTTGTTLTLPAFGSFTGGYNTQPPSRTR
;
A
#
# COMPACT_ATOMS: atom_id res chain seq x y z
N ALA A 1 -14.35 11.50 -11.03
CA ALA A 1 -13.65 10.25 -11.34
C ALA A 1 -14.09 9.19 -10.32
N ASP A 2 -14.31 7.98 -10.78
CA ASP A 2 -14.82 6.92 -9.92
C ASP A 2 -13.67 6.18 -9.23
N ILE A 3 -13.86 5.89 -7.94
CA ILE A 3 -12.96 5.06 -7.14
C ILE A 3 -13.79 3.90 -6.58
N VAL A 4 -13.34 2.68 -6.82
CA VAL A 4 -13.97 1.47 -6.26
C VAL A 4 -13.10 0.98 -5.11
N LEU A 5 -13.63 0.98 -3.90
CA LEU A 5 -12.94 0.43 -2.72
C LEU A 5 -13.08 -1.08 -2.70
N LEU A 6 -11.96 -1.79 -2.68
CA LEU A 6 -11.93 -3.25 -2.76
C LEU A 6 -11.76 -3.89 -1.37
N PRO A 7 -12.49 -4.97 -1.05
CA PRO A 7 -12.31 -5.70 0.22
C PRO A 7 -10.86 -6.18 0.43
N GLY A 8 -10.10 -6.35 -0.67
CA GLY A 8 -8.68 -6.69 -0.68
C GLY A 8 -7.74 -5.62 -0.14
N ARG A 9 -8.24 -4.53 0.45
CA ARG A 9 -7.45 -3.41 1.00
C ARG A 9 -6.72 -2.60 -0.09
N ALA A 10 -7.34 -2.48 -1.24
CA ALA A 10 -6.86 -1.67 -2.37
C ALA A 10 -8.02 -0.85 -2.93
N ALA A 11 -7.73 0.19 -3.68
CA ALA A 11 -8.69 0.92 -4.48
C ALA A 11 -8.49 0.59 -5.96
N PHE A 12 -9.56 0.60 -6.74
CA PHE A 12 -9.49 0.46 -8.19
C PHE A 12 -9.99 1.73 -8.85
N LEU A 13 -9.25 2.23 -9.81
CA LEU A 13 -9.58 3.38 -10.64
C LEU A 13 -9.96 2.88 -12.04
N PRO A 14 -11.26 2.71 -12.33
CA PRO A 14 -11.71 2.08 -13.59
C PRO A 14 -11.23 2.83 -14.83
N LYS A 15 -11.27 4.16 -14.81
CA LYS A 15 -10.92 5.00 -15.96
C LYS A 15 -9.48 4.81 -16.45
N THR A 16 -8.56 4.51 -15.54
CA THR A 16 -7.13 4.29 -15.84
C THR A 16 -6.70 2.84 -15.66
N SER A 17 -7.64 1.93 -15.39
CA SER A 17 -7.36 0.51 -15.10
C SER A 17 -6.23 0.34 -14.07
N THR A 18 -6.28 1.13 -12.98
CA THR A 18 -5.22 1.18 -11.98
C THR A 18 -5.69 0.59 -10.65
N ILE A 19 -4.95 -0.38 -10.11
CA ILE A 19 -5.05 -0.78 -8.70
C ILE A 19 -4.14 0.15 -7.89
N VAL A 20 -4.65 0.69 -6.79
CA VAL A 20 -3.88 1.51 -5.84
C VAL A 20 -3.88 0.83 -4.49
N CYS A 21 -2.72 0.59 -3.92
CA CYS A 21 -2.54 0.08 -2.56
C CYS A 21 -1.41 0.81 -1.84
N SER A 22 -1.24 0.58 -0.55
CA SER A 22 -0.21 1.21 0.27
C SER A 22 0.29 0.27 1.36
N ASP A 23 1.49 0.56 1.89
CA ASP A 23 1.97 -0.02 3.15
C ASP A 23 2.00 -1.56 3.11
N ILE A 24 2.66 -2.11 2.10
CA ILE A 24 2.83 -3.56 1.93
C ILE A 24 3.83 -4.08 2.96
N HIS A 25 4.89 -3.31 3.23
CA HIS A 25 5.95 -3.61 4.19
C HIS A 25 6.60 -4.98 3.99
N LEU A 26 6.99 -5.29 2.75
CA LEU A 26 7.78 -6.49 2.46
C LEU A 26 9.05 -6.54 3.31
N GLY A 27 9.45 -7.72 3.70
CA GLY A 27 10.62 -7.95 4.56
C GLY A 27 10.38 -7.65 6.03
N LYS A 28 9.15 -7.33 6.44
CA LYS A 28 8.85 -7.08 7.86
C LYS A 28 9.07 -8.32 8.70
N ALA A 29 8.61 -9.48 8.27
CA ALA A 29 8.86 -10.75 8.96
C ALA A 29 10.38 -11.07 9.03
N ALA A 30 11.12 -10.79 7.96
CA ALA A 30 12.58 -10.94 7.94
C ALA A 30 13.28 -10.00 8.94
N THR A 31 12.81 -8.75 9.05
CA THR A 31 13.32 -7.79 10.06
C THR A 31 13.13 -8.32 11.49
N PHE A 32 11.97 -8.86 11.80
CA PHE A 32 11.70 -9.43 13.12
C PHE A 32 12.52 -10.68 13.40
N ARG A 33 12.68 -11.57 12.41
CA ARG A 33 13.57 -12.75 12.55
C ARG A 33 15.01 -12.33 12.80
N HIS A 34 15.48 -11.29 12.10
CA HIS A 34 16.83 -10.73 12.34
C HIS A 34 16.98 -10.19 13.78
N ALA A 35 15.91 -9.71 14.38
CA ALA A 35 15.87 -9.28 15.79
C ALA A 35 15.62 -10.44 16.78
N GLY A 36 15.71 -11.71 16.33
CA GLY A 36 15.57 -12.90 17.18
C GLY A 36 14.13 -13.33 17.48
N MET A 37 13.12 -12.72 16.84
CA MET A 37 11.72 -13.13 17.02
C MET A 37 11.34 -14.23 16.04
N PRO A 38 10.78 -15.37 16.50
CA PRO A 38 10.42 -16.51 15.65
C PRO A 38 9.13 -16.23 14.88
N ILE A 39 9.21 -15.49 13.78
CA ILE A 39 8.09 -15.19 12.88
C ILE A 39 8.08 -16.20 11.72
N PRO A 40 6.93 -16.88 11.46
CA PRO A 40 6.79 -17.77 10.32
C PRO A 40 7.05 -17.09 9.00
N GLU A 41 7.57 -17.84 8.03
CA GLU A 41 7.71 -17.40 6.64
C GLU A 41 6.36 -17.43 5.91
N GLY A 42 6.28 -16.75 4.75
CA GLY A 42 5.15 -16.88 3.83
C GLY A 42 4.17 -15.70 3.82
N SER A 43 4.28 -14.74 4.74
CA SER A 43 3.39 -13.58 4.75
C SER A 43 3.55 -12.72 3.50
N GLU A 44 4.78 -12.52 3.03
CA GLU A 44 5.09 -11.73 1.85
C GLU A 44 4.53 -12.39 0.57
N GLN A 45 4.74 -13.70 0.40
CA GLN A 45 4.20 -14.45 -0.75
C GLN A 45 2.66 -14.42 -0.77
N HIS A 46 2.01 -14.47 0.40
CA HIS A 46 0.56 -14.34 0.49
C HIS A 46 0.09 -12.96 -0.01
N ASP A 47 0.76 -11.90 0.40
CA ASP A 47 0.40 -10.54 0.00
C ASP A 47 0.65 -10.28 -1.50
N LEU A 48 1.76 -10.78 -2.06
CA LEU A 48 2.03 -10.71 -3.49
C LEU A 48 1.01 -11.51 -4.31
N LYS A 49 0.60 -12.71 -3.86
CA LYS A 49 -0.47 -13.49 -4.50
C LYS A 49 -1.82 -12.75 -4.50
N ARG A 50 -2.14 -12.04 -3.41
CA ARG A 50 -3.35 -11.21 -3.35
C ARG A 50 -3.30 -10.07 -4.36
N LEU A 51 -2.13 -9.42 -4.56
CA LEU A 51 -1.95 -8.40 -5.59
C LEU A 51 -2.16 -8.98 -6.99
N VAL A 52 -1.56 -10.13 -7.30
CA VAL A 52 -1.77 -10.82 -8.59
C VAL A 52 -3.26 -11.04 -8.82
N ASN A 53 -3.97 -11.60 -7.84
CA ASN A 53 -5.40 -11.85 -7.97
C ASN A 53 -6.22 -10.57 -8.21
N LEU A 54 -5.91 -9.47 -7.51
CA LEU A 54 -6.58 -8.19 -7.74
C LEU A 54 -6.32 -7.66 -9.16
N ILE A 55 -5.07 -7.74 -9.63
CA ILE A 55 -4.69 -7.33 -10.99
C ILE A 55 -5.45 -8.15 -12.03
N ASP A 56 -5.50 -9.47 -11.86
CA ASP A 56 -6.15 -10.38 -12.81
C ASP A 56 -7.67 -10.19 -12.85
N VAL A 57 -8.32 -10.09 -11.69
CA VAL A 57 -9.79 -9.91 -11.59
C VAL A 57 -10.22 -8.58 -12.19
N HIS A 58 -9.49 -7.51 -11.92
CA HIS A 58 -9.85 -6.17 -12.40
C HIS A 58 -9.21 -5.81 -13.74
N LYS A 59 -8.42 -6.72 -14.35
CA LYS A 59 -7.67 -6.48 -15.60
C LYS A 59 -6.86 -5.19 -15.55
N ALA A 60 -6.22 -4.96 -14.40
CA ALA A 60 -5.50 -3.73 -14.17
C ALA A 60 -4.27 -3.65 -15.08
N ARG A 61 -4.04 -2.49 -15.66
CA ARG A 61 -2.87 -2.17 -16.49
C ARG A 61 -1.77 -1.48 -15.67
N ARG A 62 -2.08 -1.07 -14.46
CA ARG A 62 -1.15 -0.42 -13.56
C ARG A 62 -1.43 -0.82 -12.11
N LEU A 63 -0.36 -1.14 -11.39
CA LEU A 63 -0.34 -1.21 -9.94
C LEU A 63 0.41 0.03 -9.42
N LEU A 64 -0.27 0.91 -8.69
CA LEU A 64 0.31 2.08 -8.06
C LEU A 64 0.39 1.85 -6.55
N ILE A 65 1.60 1.85 -6.00
CA ILE A 65 1.86 1.67 -4.58
C ILE A 65 2.16 3.03 -3.96
N THR A 66 1.32 3.49 -3.04
CA THR A 66 1.48 4.80 -2.39
C THR A 66 2.39 4.69 -1.15
N GLY A 67 3.57 4.14 -1.34
CA GLY A 67 4.68 4.10 -0.38
C GLY A 67 4.70 2.90 0.55
N ASP A 68 5.80 2.83 1.27
CA ASP A 68 6.13 1.79 2.26
C ASP A 68 5.94 0.36 1.70
N LEU A 69 6.52 0.15 0.49
CA LEU A 69 6.61 -1.16 -0.14
C LEU A 69 7.49 -2.09 0.70
N PHE A 70 8.65 -1.61 1.17
CA PHE A 70 9.57 -2.34 2.04
C PHE A 70 9.50 -1.81 3.48
N HIS A 71 9.74 -2.69 4.47
CA HIS A 71 9.62 -2.31 5.88
C HIS A 71 10.85 -1.60 6.43
N ALA A 72 12.02 -2.16 6.21
CA ALA A 72 13.29 -1.65 6.74
C ALA A 72 14.48 -2.21 5.96
N ARG A 73 15.64 -1.58 6.14
CA ARG A 73 16.89 -2.03 5.51
C ARG A 73 17.28 -3.46 5.89
N SER A 74 17.05 -3.87 7.13
CA SER A 74 17.32 -5.24 7.61
C SER A 74 16.38 -6.29 7.01
N GLY A 75 15.18 -5.89 6.60
CA GLY A 75 14.22 -6.78 5.94
C GLY A 75 14.33 -6.79 4.42
N CYS A 76 15.05 -5.82 3.84
CA CYS A 76 15.28 -5.73 2.39
C CYS A 76 16.41 -6.70 1.98
N THR A 77 16.19 -7.99 2.22
CA THR A 77 17.14 -9.07 1.90
C THR A 77 17.14 -9.36 0.40
N PRO A 78 18.24 -9.95 -0.15
CA PRO A 78 18.29 -10.37 -1.55
C PRO A 78 17.09 -11.24 -1.94
N GLN A 79 16.66 -12.14 -1.06
CA GLN A 79 15.50 -13.01 -1.27
C GLN A 79 14.20 -12.20 -1.42
N VAL A 80 13.94 -11.22 -0.55
CA VAL A 80 12.74 -10.37 -0.61
C VAL A 80 12.73 -9.52 -1.89
N LEU A 81 13.89 -8.99 -2.30
CA LEU A 81 14.03 -8.25 -3.55
C LEU A 81 13.78 -9.13 -4.77
N GLU A 82 14.34 -10.36 -4.76
CA GLU A 82 14.14 -11.32 -5.84
C GLU A 82 12.67 -11.75 -5.97
N GLU A 83 11.99 -12.02 -4.84
CA GLU A 83 10.57 -12.37 -4.82
C GLU A 83 9.70 -11.24 -5.39
N PHE A 84 9.98 -9.99 -5.01
CA PHE A 84 9.28 -8.84 -5.58
C PHE A 84 9.60 -8.66 -7.07
N SER A 85 10.85 -8.85 -7.49
CA SER A 85 11.21 -8.79 -8.90
C SER A 85 10.51 -9.87 -9.73
N LYS A 86 10.39 -11.09 -9.21
CA LYS A 86 9.61 -12.18 -9.83
C LYS A 86 8.13 -11.79 -9.99
N PHE A 87 7.55 -11.19 -8.94
CA PHE A 87 6.19 -10.65 -8.99
C PHE A 87 6.02 -9.60 -10.11
N CYS A 88 6.92 -8.61 -10.19
CA CYS A 88 6.86 -7.59 -11.24
C CYS A 88 6.93 -8.21 -12.64
N LYS A 89 7.86 -9.14 -12.87
CA LYS A 89 7.98 -9.87 -14.15
C LYS A 89 6.72 -10.66 -14.48
N GLN A 90 6.12 -11.30 -13.48
CA GLN A 90 4.89 -12.08 -13.65
C GLN A 90 3.74 -11.18 -14.12
N VAL A 91 3.45 -10.06 -13.41
CA VAL A 91 2.32 -9.20 -13.77
C VAL A 91 2.56 -8.45 -15.08
N GLN A 92 3.81 -8.11 -15.39
CA GLN A 92 4.18 -7.53 -16.68
C GLN A 92 3.94 -8.51 -17.83
N SER A 93 4.35 -9.77 -17.69
CA SER A 93 4.22 -10.77 -18.77
C SER A 93 2.78 -11.26 -18.94
N SER A 94 2.03 -11.46 -17.84
CA SER A 94 0.68 -12.05 -17.90
C SER A 94 -0.42 -11.03 -18.23
N THR A 95 -0.31 -9.80 -17.72
CA THR A 95 -1.36 -8.77 -17.82
C THR A 95 -0.88 -7.43 -18.40
N SER A 96 0.40 -7.31 -18.76
CA SER A 96 1.04 -6.05 -19.18
C SER A 96 0.84 -4.93 -18.14
N THR A 97 0.97 -5.29 -16.85
CA THR A 97 0.75 -4.37 -15.75
C THR A 97 2.06 -3.68 -15.38
N ASP A 98 2.06 -2.36 -15.44
CA ASP A 98 3.16 -1.54 -14.94
C ASP A 98 3.09 -1.38 -13.41
N VAL A 99 4.24 -1.48 -12.74
CA VAL A 99 4.35 -1.26 -11.30
C VAL A 99 4.97 0.10 -11.05
N VAL A 100 4.22 0.96 -10.36
CA VAL A 100 4.59 2.35 -10.05
C VAL A 100 4.65 2.53 -8.54
N LEU A 101 5.67 3.23 -8.05
CA LEU A 101 5.88 3.49 -6.63
C LEU A 101 5.95 4.99 -6.33
N VAL A 102 5.14 5.43 -5.39
CA VAL A 102 5.36 6.68 -4.65
C VAL A 102 6.23 6.37 -3.45
N LEU A 103 7.30 7.13 -3.22
CA LEU A 103 8.25 6.87 -2.14
C LEU A 103 7.64 7.14 -0.76
N GLY A 104 7.60 6.12 0.08
CA GLY A 104 7.28 6.24 1.50
C GLY A 104 8.49 6.66 2.35
N ASN A 105 8.28 6.76 3.65
CA ASN A 105 9.36 7.09 4.58
C ASN A 105 10.33 5.91 4.77
N HIS A 106 9.87 4.69 4.59
CA HIS A 106 10.70 3.49 4.67
C HIS A 106 11.67 3.41 3.49
N GLU A 107 11.23 3.62 2.24
CA GLU A 107 12.12 3.63 1.07
C GLU A 107 13.20 4.70 1.17
N ARG A 108 12.84 5.90 1.67
CA ARG A 108 13.82 6.98 1.89
C ARG A 108 14.94 6.57 2.85
N SER A 109 14.63 5.72 3.83
CA SER A 109 15.61 5.19 4.79
C SER A 109 16.55 4.13 4.21
N LEU A 110 16.18 3.49 3.08
CA LEU A 110 17.01 2.49 2.40
C LEU A 110 18.23 3.12 1.70
N GLY A 111 18.14 4.41 1.34
CA GLY A 111 19.20 5.18 0.73
C GLY A 111 19.62 4.62 -0.64
N LYS A 112 20.91 4.81 -1.01
CA LYS A 112 21.43 4.42 -2.33
C LYS A 112 21.38 2.92 -2.66
N LYS A 113 21.06 2.06 -1.68
CA LYS A 113 20.89 0.61 -1.90
C LYS A 113 19.54 0.25 -2.50
N PHE A 114 18.59 1.15 -2.47
CA PHE A 114 17.30 0.97 -3.09
C PHE A 114 17.37 1.32 -4.58
N GLN A 115 17.31 0.31 -5.43
CA GLN A 115 17.36 0.44 -6.89
C GLN A 115 16.01 0.00 -7.49
N PRO A 116 15.00 0.89 -7.50
CA PRO A 116 13.62 0.52 -7.86
C PRO A 116 13.50 -0.09 -9.26
N TYR A 117 14.24 0.43 -10.23
CA TYR A 117 14.17 -0.04 -11.61
C TYR A 117 14.76 -1.43 -11.81
N GLU A 118 15.76 -1.81 -11.02
CA GLU A 118 16.38 -3.14 -11.09
C GLU A 118 15.45 -4.25 -10.60
N ILE A 119 14.48 -3.91 -9.75
CA ILE A 119 13.51 -4.86 -9.22
C ILE A 119 12.16 -4.84 -9.98
N GLY A 120 12.08 -4.10 -11.09
CA GLY A 120 10.93 -4.11 -11.99
C GLY A 120 9.88 -3.01 -11.73
N ILE A 121 10.22 -1.97 -10.95
CA ILE A 121 9.38 -0.77 -10.81
C ILE A 121 9.63 0.11 -12.05
N SER A 122 8.58 0.44 -12.78
CA SER A 122 8.68 1.22 -14.03
C SER A 122 8.78 2.74 -13.79
N ARG A 123 8.24 3.22 -12.68
CA ARG A 123 8.24 4.64 -12.29
C ARG A 123 8.31 4.76 -10.77
N CYS A 124 9.18 5.65 -10.27
CA CYS A 124 9.36 5.86 -8.84
C CYS A 124 9.55 7.35 -8.54
N GLU A 125 8.62 7.96 -7.79
CA GLU A 125 8.58 9.40 -7.53
C GLU A 125 8.21 9.71 -6.07
N GLN A 126 8.41 10.97 -5.64
CA GLN A 126 8.02 11.44 -4.31
C GLN A 126 6.51 11.58 -4.17
N GLU A 127 5.87 12.00 -5.25
CA GLU A 127 4.43 12.16 -5.41
C GLU A 127 4.08 12.03 -6.89
N ILE A 128 2.84 11.67 -7.20
CA ILE A 128 2.36 11.57 -8.58
C ILE A 128 1.07 12.39 -8.69
N ILE A 129 1.09 13.37 -9.60
CA ILE A 129 -0.07 14.23 -9.87
C ILE A 129 -0.63 13.84 -11.24
N GLU A 130 -1.81 13.26 -11.24
CA GLU A 130 -2.58 12.86 -12.43
C GLU A 130 -4.04 13.31 -12.24
N PRO A 131 -4.40 14.51 -12.66
CA PRO A 131 -5.73 15.05 -12.40
C PRO A 131 -6.88 14.10 -12.78
N PRO A 132 -7.89 13.94 -11.91
CA PRO A 132 -8.12 14.71 -10.69
C PRO A 132 -7.42 14.14 -9.45
N PHE A 133 -6.51 13.19 -9.58
CA PHE A 133 -5.85 12.51 -8.46
C PHE A 133 -4.47 13.07 -8.16
N HIS A 134 -4.14 13.07 -6.85
CA HIS A 134 -2.83 13.32 -6.32
C HIS A 134 -2.44 12.14 -5.41
N PHE A 135 -1.42 11.37 -5.76
CA PHE A 135 -0.95 10.21 -5.03
C PHE A 135 0.27 10.58 -4.20
N VAL A 136 0.17 10.38 -2.90
CA VAL A 136 1.24 10.65 -1.94
C VAL A 136 1.31 9.50 -0.93
N HIS A 137 2.44 9.35 -0.25
CA HIS A 137 2.48 8.41 0.88
C HIS A 137 1.85 9.02 2.13
N ASP A 138 2.31 10.19 2.54
CA ASP A 138 1.87 10.90 3.75
C ASP A 138 1.23 12.24 3.39
N GLN A 139 -0.08 12.32 3.52
CA GLN A 139 -0.86 13.53 3.20
C GLN A 139 -0.45 14.75 4.04
N THR A 140 0.11 14.56 5.23
CA THR A 140 0.47 15.67 6.13
C THR A 140 1.70 16.44 5.66
N LYS A 141 2.52 15.85 4.79
CA LYS A 141 3.76 16.43 4.27
C LYS A 141 3.60 17.20 2.96
N HIS A 142 2.41 17.16 2.37
CA HIS A 142 2.11 17.77 1.08
C HIS A 142 1.04 18.86 1.26
N SER A 143 1.47 20.05 1.67
CA SER A 143 0.58 21.20 1.90
C SER A 143 0.11 21.91 0.61
N ASN A 144 0.75 21.63 -0.52
CA ASN A 144 0.43 22.27 -1.82
C ASN A 144 -0.46 21.38 -2.69
N VAL A 145 -1.56 20.86 -2.15
CA VAL A 145 -2.56 20.18 -2.97
C VAL A 145 -3.15 21.18 -3.94
N GLN A 146 -3.03 20.95 -5.25
CA GLN A 146 -3.70 21.80 -6.25
C GLN A 146 -5.20 21.85 -5.94
N THR A 147 -5.75 23.04 -5.91
CA THR A 147 -7.18 23.26 -5.66
C THR A 147 -8.01 22.40 -6.62
N GLY A 148 -8.84 21.50 -6.07
CA GLY A 148 -9.67 20.59 -6.85
C GLY A 148 -9.12 19.17 -7.07
N SER A 149 -7.90 18.85 -6.60
CA SER A 149 -7.38 17.49 -6.64
C SER A 149 -7.91 16.63 -5.50
N PHE A 150 -8.14 15.34 -5.78
CA PHE A 150 -8.48 14.33 -4.79
C PHE A 150 -7.23 13.53 -4.40
N THR A 151 -6.83 13.60 -3.14
CA THR A 151 -5.62 12.94 -2.65
C THR A 151 -5.88 11.49 -2.28
N ILE A 152 -5.00 10.58 -2.73
CA ILE A 152 -4.98 9.17 -2.30
C ILE A 152 -3.66 8.92 -1.58
N ALA A 153 -3.73 8.51 -0.31
CA ALA A 153 -2.57 8.37 0.57
C ALA A 153 -2.60 7.07 1.38
N GLY A 154 -1.44 6.69 1.95
CA GLY A 154 -1.27 5.60 2.90
C GLY A 154 -0.82 6.08 4.27
N HIS A 155 0.25 5.45 4.82
CA HIS A 155 1.01 5.83 6.01
C HIS A 155 0.30 5.62 7.37
N VAL A 156 -0.95 6.03 7.49
CA VAL A 156 -1.69 6.02 8.78
C VAL A 156 -2.12 4.61 9.20
N HIS A 157 -2.26 3.68 8.26
CA HIS A 157 -2.78 2.32 8.48
C HIS A 157 -4.12 2.30 9.25
N PRO A 158 -5.16 2.96 8.79
CA PRO A 158 -6.37 3.14 9.58
C PRO A 158 -7.08 1.82 9.89
N THR A 159 -7.51 1.71 11.14
CA THR A 159 -8.35 0.62 11.65
C THR A 159 -9.54 1.18 12.42
N ILE A 160 -10.60 0.41 12.49
CA ILE A 160 -11.78 0.70 13.32
C ILE A 160 -12.03 -0.48 14.25
N THR A 161 -12.35 -0.20 15.51
CA THR A 161 -12.77 -1.23 16.47
C THR A 161 -14.28 -1.20 16.62
N ILE A 162 -14.92 -2.28 16.20
CA ILE A 162 -16.35 -2.52 16.39
C ILE A 162 -16.52 -3.24 17.72
N LYS A 163 -17.38 -2.68 18.58
CA LYS A 163 -17.72 -3.30 19.86
C LYS A 163 -19.04 -4.05 19.69
N GLY A 164 -19.03 -5.33 20.08
CA GLY A 164 -20.21 -6.15 20.19
C GLY A 164 -20.86 -6.05 21.57
N THR A 165 -21.68 -7.04 21.91
CA THR A 165 -22.27 -7.16 23.24
C THR A 165 -21.21 -7.68 24.23
N GLY A 166 -21.23 -7.18 25.46
CA GLY A 166 -20.28 -7.59 26.49
C GLY A 166 -18.83 -7.11 26.22
N ARG A 167 -17.89 -8.05 26.12
CA ARG A 167 -16.46 -7.79 25.93
C ARG A 167 -15.99 -8.00 24.48
N ASP A 168 -16.89 -8.32 23.57
CA ASP A 168 -16.54 -8.61 22.18
C ASP A 168 -16.02 -7.36 21.47
N ARG A 169 -14.88 -7.53 20.82
CA ARG A 169 -14.25 -6.47 20.05
C ARG A 169 -13.64 -7.04 18.77
N LEU A 170 -13.96 -6.42 17.64
CA LEU A 170 -13.38 -6.75 16.34
C LEU A 170 -12.67 -5.50 15.81
N THR A 171 -11.37 -5.59 15.58
CA THR A 171 -10.61 -4.52 14.94
C THR A 171 -10.40 -4.86 13.47
N CYS A 172 -10.92 -4.00 12.60
CA CYS A 172 -10.84 -4.15 11.14
C CYS A 172 -10.03 -3.02 10.55
N ARG A 173 -9.25 -3.32 9.50
CA ARG A 173 -8.67 -2.29 8.64
C ARG A 173 -9.76 -1.61 7.84
N CYS A 174 -9.67 -0.30 7.66
CA CYS A 174 -10.69 0.47 6.98
C CYS A 174 -10.09 1.53 6.07
N PHE A 175 -10.85 1.93 5.07
CA PHE A 175 -10.58 3.16 4.32
C PHE A 175 -11.13 4.35 5.12
N VAL A 176 -10.42 5.48 5.05
CA VAL A 176 -10.89 6.73 5.65
C VAL A 176 -10.97 7.78 4.57
N THR A 177 -12.12 8.43 4.46
CA THR A 177 -12.32 9.55 3.55
C THR A 177 -12.58 10.83 4.34
N THR A 178 -11.87 11.89 4.02
CA THR A 178 -12.05 13.21 4.63
C THR A 178 -12.02 14.27 3.52
N GLY A 179 -13.19 14.89 3.23
CA GLY A 179 -13.28 15.91 2.20
C GLY A 179 -12.72 15.44 0.85
N THR A 180 -11.51 15.85 0.53
CA THR A 180 -10.81 15.56 -0.74
C THR A 180 -9.71 14.51 -0.59
N THR A 181 -9.74 13.69 0.47
CA THR A 181 -8.68 12.70 0.71
C THR A 181 -9.27 11.31 0.97
N LEU A 182 -8.62 10.29 0.38
CA LEU A 182 -8.79 8.87 0.69
C LEU A 182 -7.50 8.34 1.32
N THR A 183 -7.57 7.91 2.57
CA THR A 183 -6.48 7.17 3.23
C THR A 183 -6.73 5.68 3.11
N LEU A 184 -5.78 4.98 2.50
CA LEU A 184 -5.83 3.55 2.28
C LEU A 184 -5.47 2.78 3.57
N PRO A 185 -6.09 1.63 3.82
CA PRO A 185 -5.61 0.70 4.84
C PRO A 185 -4.27 0.08 4.41
N ALA A 186 -3.43 -0.27 5.38
CA ALA A 186 -2.23 -1.04 5.08
C ALA A 186 -2.57 -2.34 4.34
N PHE A 187 -1.94 -2.56 3.20
CA PHE A 187 -2.15 -3.77 2.39
C PHE A 187 -1.51 -5.00 3.04
N GLY A 188 -0.28 -4.87 3.54
CA GLY A 188 0.49 -5.97 4.10
C GLY A 188 -0.21 -6.69 5.23
N SER A 189 -0.27 -8.02 5.19
CA SER A 189 -0.96 -8.85 6.20
C SER A 189 -0.32 -8.73 7.57
N PHE A 190 0.98 -8.58 7.62
CA PHE A 190 1.78 -8.45 8.85
C PHE A 190 1.98 -7.00 9.31
N THR A 191 1.14 -6.07 8.82
CA THR A 191 1.23 -4.65 9.18
C THR A 191 0.22 -4.33 10.28
N GLY A 192 0.66 -3.60 11.30
CA GLY A 192 -0.23 -3.06 12.34
C GLY A 192 -1.18 -1.99 11.81
N GLY A 193 -1.98 -1.41 12.69
CA GLY A 193 -2.87 -0.33 12.31
C GLY A 193 -3.12 0.65 13.46
N TYR A 194 -3.51 1.86 13.11
CA TYR A 194 -3.89 2.92 14.01
C TYR A 194 -5.42 3.00 14.11
N ASN A 195 -5.96 2.93 15.32
CA ASN A 195 -7.41 2.96 15.52
C ASN A 195 -7.94 4.38 15.30
N THR A 196 -8.62 4.58 14.18
CA THR A 196 -9.33 5.82 13.86
C THR A 196 -10.75 5.73 14.42
N GLN A 197 -11.08 6.60 15.35
CA GLN A 197 -12.47 6.69 15.80
C GLN A 197 -13.31 7.35 14.70
N PRO A 198 -14.50 6.81 14.37
CA PRO A 198 -15.42 7.53 13.49
C PRO A 198 -15.76 8.87 14.17
N PRO A 199 -15.99 9.95 13.37
CA PRO A 199 -16.44 11.21 13.94
C PRO A 199 -17.69 10.93 14.80
N SER A 200 -17.70 11.48 16.01
CA SER A 200 -18.85 11.37 16.92
C SER A 200 -20.09 11.82 16.13
N ARG A 201 -21.08 10.94 15.96
CA ARG A 201 -22.37 11.37 15.46
C ARG A 201 -22.92 12.37 16.49
N THR A 202 -22.83 13.64 16.18
CA THR A 202 -23.66 14.66 16.85
C THR A 202 -25.10 14.23 16.58
N ARG A 203 -25.77 13.84 17.66
CA ARG A 203 -27.23 13.55 17.66
C ARG A 203 -28.01 14.84 17.41
#